data_19a187ec51847d892e4eb9325b1c9ff5
#
_entry.id   19a187ec51847d892e4eb9325b1c9ff5
#
_cell.length_a   1.000
_cell.length_b   1.000
_cell.length_c   1.000
_cell.angle_alpha   90.00
_cell.angle_beta   90.00
_cell.angle_gamma   90.00
#
_symmetry.space_group_name_H-M   'P 1'
#
loop_
_entity.id
_entity.type
_entity.pdbx_description
1 polymer ?
#
loop_
_entity_poly.entity_id
_entity_poly.type
_entity_poly.pdbx_seq_one_letter_code
_entity_poly.pdbx_strand_id
1 'polypeptide(L)'
;MVNNLTERELKILSYLIDEDDFINGDDLSSRLGISKKTIQREIGSMNEILKDENCAIESVPSKGYRLGKDEKLKLINVLFLTKDKDQVIPTTQQSRQEWLIHKFISLSFNDEPVTLQKLCDELYISMTSLKYDLKRLKGIFEKYDLELVKRENKGLILKGEENKVRKLIVASLNSEHTNYSVKDLIGFTQKDEHQLRSMILEAIEQYGILVTDLGFTNLLIHIEIAVSRIRKNKIIQSTMKLEKDDFVSKEYACASYLCLKISQELNCEMPVFEIQNVYQHLIAQKRILNKNMQIEMDEDTAMLVNHTLEKIKQVYGFDFSKDSTLRFGLVAHLDSALNRLKLKMRIQNDLLQEIKTNYPFAFELANILGKDIEEAYGVSVNEDEIGFLAIHFCGALERLNSSKETSVKALIVCSTGIGTSLLLKWFKLIISIF
;
A
#
# COMPACT_ATOMS: atom_id res chain seq x y z
N MET A 1 -25.61 -22.23 -6.86
CA MET A 1 -26.75 -22.46 -5.96
C MET A 1 -26.93 -21.38 -4.90
N VAL A 2 -25.89 -20.90 -4.28
CA VAL A 2 -25.95 -19.72 -3.37
C VAL A 2 -26.45 -18.44 -4.09
N ASN A 3 -26.37 -18.37 -5.42
CA ASN A 3 -26.97 -17.31 -6.24
C ASN A 3 -28.49 -17.20 -6.17
N ASN A 4 -29.16 -18.15 -5.51
CA ASN A 4 -30.62 -18.13 -5.33
C ASN A 4 -31.07 -17.52 -4.00
N LEU A 5 -30.11 -17.09 -3.15
CA LEU A 5 -30.40 -16.37 -1.91
C LEU A 5 -30.86 -14.95 -2.22
N THR A 6 -31.94 -14.55 -1.58
CA THR A 6 -32.42 -13.16 -1.64
C THR A 6 -31.47 -12.21 -0.91
N GLU A 7 -31.52 -10.91 -1.23
CA GLU A 7 -30.74 -9.89 -0.52
C GLU A 7 -30.93 -9.92 1.01
N ARG A 8 -32.15 -10.29 1.45
CA ARG A 8 -32.46 -10.38 2.88
C ARG A 8 -31.83 -11.61 3.51
N GLU A 9 -31.84 -12.74 2.83
CA GLU A 9 -31.17 -13.97 3.27
C GLU A 9 -29.66 -13.79 3.33
N LEU A 10 -29.07 -13.09 2.36
CA LEU A 10 -27.65 -12.74 2.38
C LEU A 10 -27.27 -11.83 3.58
N LYS A 11 -28.17 -10.89 3.97
CA LYS A 11 -27.98 -10.07 5.18
C LYS A 11 -28.00 -10.91 6.45
N ILE A 12 -28.92 -11.83 6.56
CA ILE A 12 -28.98 -12.75 7.71
C ILE A 12 -27.71 -13.58 7.77
N LEU A 13 -27.29 -14.12 6.62
CA LEU A 13 -26.11 -14.95 6.51
C LEU A 13 -24.84 -14.22 6.93
N SER A 14 -24.68 -12.95 6.52
CA SER A 14 -23.51 -12.14 6.90
C SER A 14 -23.39 -11.96 8.42
N TYR A 15 -24.50 -11.67 9.11
CA TYR A 15 -24.49 -11.58 10.57
C TYR A 15 -24.13 -12.91 11.25
N LEU A 16 -24.58 -14.05 10.69
CA LEU A 16 -24.29 -15.37 11.24
C LEU A 16 -22.84 -15.81 10.98
N ILE A 17 -22.23 -15.32 9.91
CA ILE A 17 -20.80 -15.55 9.62
C ILE A 17 -19.89 -14.79 10.59
N ASP A 18 -20.26 -13.55 10.94
CA ASP A 18 -19.45 -12.67 11.78
C ASP A 18 -19.47 -13.02 13.26
N GLU A 19 -20.51 -13.70 13.73
CA GLU A 19 -20.67 -14.02 15.15
C GLU A 19 -20.26 -15.47 15.44
N ASP A 20 -19.39 -15.68 16.39
CA ASP A 20 -18.94 -17.03 16.79
C ASP A 20 -19.92 -17.78 17.68
N ASP A 21 -20.82 -17.05 18.33
CA ASP A 21 -21.88 -17.58 19.20
C ASP A 21 -23.27 -17.46 18.59
N PHE A 22 -24.29 -17.94 19.33
CA PHE A 22 -25.68 -17.81 18.94
C PHE A 22 -26.13 -16.34 18.92
N ILE A 23 -26.71 -15.91 17.83
CA ILE A 23 -27.39 -14.60 17.75
C ILE A 23 -28.86 -14.82 18.08
N ASN A 24 -29.33 -14.08 19.04
CA ASN A 24 -30.73 -14.08 19.46
C ASN A 24 -31.61 -13.50 18.33
N GLY A 25 -32.81 -14.04 18.17
CA GLY A 25 -33.77 -13.56 17.18
C GLY A 25 -34.24 -12.12 17.38
N ASP A 26 -34.18 -11.57 18.61
CA ASP A 26 -34.46 -10.17 18.90
C ASP A 26 -33.36 -9.25 18.37
N ASP A 27 -32.09 -9.67 18.52
CA ASP A 27 -30.95 -8.92 18.03
C ASP A 27 -30.95 -8.87 16.50
N LEU A 28 -31.19 -10.01 15.83
CA LEU A 28 -31.35 -10.04 14.37
C LEU A 28 -32.52 -9.19 13.91
N SER A 29 -33.65 -9.24 14.62
CA SER A 29 -34.85 -8.44 14.31
C SER A 29 -34.53 -6.94 14.41
N SER A 30 -33.83 -6.52 15.45
CA SER A 30 -33.42 -5.13 15.69
C SER A 30 -32.41 -4.64 14.65
N ARG A 31 -31.39 -5.46 14.33
CA ARG A 31 -30.35 -5.13 13.35
C ARG A 31 -30.88 -5.04 11.92
N LEU A 32 -31.83 -5.88 11.57
CA LEU A 32 -32.39 -5.99 10.22
C LEU A 32 -33.67 -5.18 10.00
N GLY A 33 -34.33 -4.71 11.06
CA GLY A 33 -35.60 -3.98 10.98
C GLY A 33 -36.77 -4.84 10.51
N ILE A 34 -36.70 -6.17 10.74
CA ILE A 34 -37.76 -7.15 10.33
C ILE A 34 -38.23 -7.99 11.50
N SER A 35 -39.45 -8.57 11.39
CA SER A 35 -40.03 -9.36 12.49
C SER A 35 -39.29 -10.68 12.71
N LYS A 36 -39.25 -11.18 13.96
CA LYS A 36 -38.73 -12.52 14.28
C LYS A 36 -39.38 -13.63 13.42
N LYS A 37 -40.67 -13.53 13.14
CA LYS A 37 -41.38 -14.49 12.30
C LYS A 37 -40.84 -14.48 10.87
N THR A 38 -40.45 -13.31 10.38
CA THR A 38 -39.81 -13.17 9.06
C THR A 38 -38.43 -13.82 9.08
N ILE A 39 -37.59 -13.54 10.09
CA ILE A 39 -36.26 -14.16 10.23
C ILE A 39 -36.37 -15.67 10.28
N GLN A 40 -37.29 -16.23 11.05
CA GLN A 40 -37.49 -17.67 11.14
C GLN A 40 -37.88 -18.29 9.80
N ARG A 41 -38.71 -17.61 9.02
CA ARG A 41 -39.09 -18.05 7.67
C ARG A 41 -37.88 -18.01 6.70
N GLU A 42 -37.12 -16.91 6.69
CA GLU A 42 -35.97 -16.75 5.82
C GLU A 42 -34.88 -17.79 6.15
N ILE A 43 -34.61 -18.06 7.45
CA ILE A 43 -33.68 -19.10 7.88
C ILE A 43 -34.14 -20.49 7.44
N GLY A 44 -35.46 -20.75 7.50
CA GLY A 44 -36.01 -21.99 6.96
C GLY A 44 -35.76 -22.15 5.46
N SER A 45 -36.04 -21.12 4.68
CA SER A 45 -35.72 -21.06 3.23
C SER A 45 -34.22 -21.24 2.96
N MET A 46 -33.37 -20.54 3.69
CA MET A 46 -31.92 -20.67 3.56
C MET A 46 -31.43 -22.09 3.83
N ASN A 47 -31.93 -22.75 4.88
CA ASN A 47 -31.54 -24.10 5.20
C ASN A 47 -31.94 -25.11 4.11
N GLU A 48 -33.02 -24.89 3.38
CA GLU A 48 -33.37 -25.71 2.20
C GLU A 48 -32.33 -25.56 1.08
N ILE A 49 -31.87 -24.33 0.84
CA ILE A 49 -30.86 -24.04 -0.19
C ILE A 49 -29.46 -24.55 0.25
N LEU A 50 -29.13 -24.40 1.54
CA LEU A 50 -27.82 -24.76 2.09
C LEU A 50 -27.62 -26.27 2.26
N LYS A 51 -28.69 -27.08 2.25
CA LYS A 51 -28.61 -28.56 2.27
C LYS A 51 -27.75 -29.10 1.13
N ASP A 52 -27.84 -28.51 -0.04
CA ASP A 52 -27.11 -28.96 -1.22
C ASP A 52 -25.57 -28.78 -1.06
N GLU A 53 -25.14 -27.91 -0.14
CA GLU A 53 -23.74 -27.66 0.19
C GLU A 53 -23.29 -28.37 1.48
N ASN A 54 -24.12 -29.24 2.03
CA ASN A 54 -23.92 -29.86 3.34
C ASN A 54 -23.66 -28.83 4.46
N CYS A 55 -24.40 -27.72 4.43
CA CYS A 55 -24.38 -26.67 5.42
C CYS A 55 -25.77 -26.45 6.01
N ALA A 56 -25.83 -26.05 7.27
CA ALA A 56 -27.09 -25.71 7.94
C ALA A 56 -26.88 -24.64 9.01
N ILE A 57 -27.85 -23.74 9.12
CA ILE A 57 -27.95 -22.78 10.21
C ILE A 57 -28.58 -23.49 11.40
N GLU A 58 -27.85 -23.63 12.49
CA GLU A 58 -28.35 -24.17 13.74
C GLU A 58 -29.39 -23.21 14.34
N SER A 59 -30.55 -23.76 14.75
CA SER A 59 -31.59 -23.02 15.45
C SER A 59 -31.83 -23.69 16.82
N VAL A 60 -31.50 -23.02 17.90
CA VAL A 60 -31.72 -23.54 19.26
C VAL A 60 -32.74 -22.67 19.97
N PRO A 61 -33.86 -23.24 20.44
CA PRO A 61 -34.85 -22.51 21.23
C PRO A 61 -34.14 -21.82 22.42
N SER A 62 -34.49 -20.58 22.69
CA SER A 62 -33.90 -19.69 23.72
C SER A 62 -32.48 -19.21 23.50
N LYS A 63 -31.68 -19.76 22.58
CA LYS A 63 -30.32 -19.27 22.26
C LYS A 63 -30.31 -18.46 20.96
N GLY A 64 -31.09 -18.83 19.98
CA GLY A 64 -31.14 -18.18 18.67
C GLY A 64 -30.52 -19.04 17.57
N TYR A 65 -29.76 -18.39 16.67
CA TYR A 65 -29.25 -18.96 15.42
C TYR A 65 -27.73 -18.89 15.39
N ARG A 66 -27.08 -19.93 14.81
CA ARG A 66 -25.63 -19.99 14.67
C ARG A 66 -25.24 -20.79 13.41
N LEU A 67 -24.10 -20.41 12.82
CA LEU A 67 -23.37 -21.26 11.88
C LEU A 67 -22.16 -21.89 12.60
N GLY A 68 -21.96 -23.18 12.41
CA GLY A 68 -20.77 -23.87 12.89
C GLY A 68 -19.51 -23.37 12.18
N LYS A 69 -18.31 -23.59 12.77
CA LYS A 69 -17.03 -23.13 12.19
C LYS A 69 -16.76 -23.74 10.82
N ASP A 70 -17.07 -25.01 10.63
CA ASP A 70 -16.86 -25.71 9.36
C ASP A 70 -17.85 -25.24 8.29
N GLU A 71 -19.10 -24.97 8.67
CA GLU A 71 -20.11 -24.42 7.81
C GLU A 71 -19.77 -22.99 7.37
N LYS A 72 -19.24 -22.15 8.27
CA LYS A 72 -18.76 -20.82 7.94
C LYS A 72 -17.66 -20.89 6.87
N LEU A 73 -16.63 -21.72 7.06
CA LEU A 73 -15.55 -21.86 6.10
C LEU A 73 -16.02 -22.37 4.74
N LYS A 74 -16.94 -23.34 4.72
CA LYS A 74 -17.54 -23.84 3.47
C LYS A 74 -18.34 -22.75 2.75
N LEU A 75 -19.20 -22.03 3.47
CA LEU A 75 -20.03 -20.97 2.90
C LEU A 75 -19.22 -19.78 2.41
N ILE A 76 -18.16 -19.40 3.16
CA ILE A 76 -17.20 -18.40 2.71
C ILE A 76 -16.57 -18.86 1.39
N ASN A 77 -16.07 -20.10 1.31
CA ASN A 77 -15.48 -20.62 0.09
C ASN A 77 -16.47 -20.70 -1.08
N VAL A 78 -17.70 -21.14 -0.85
CA VAL A 78 -18.75 -21.20 -1.89
C VAL A 78 -19.15 -19.81 -2.34
N LEU A 79 -19.31 -18.85 -1.43
CA LEU A 79 -19.54 -17.44 -1.74
C LEU A 79 -18.37 -16.82 -2.53
N PHE A 80 -17.13 -17.21 -2.21
CA PHE A 80 -15.94 -16.79 -2.96
C PHE A 80 -15.88 -17.40 -4.37
N LEU A 81 -16.30 -18.63 -4.57
CA LEU A 81 -16.21 -19.34 -5.85
C LEU A 81 -17.36 -19.00 -6.82
N THR A 82 -18.50 -18.51 -6.31
CA THR A 82 -19.73 -18.30 -7.11
C THR A 82 -20.03 -16.85 -7.46
N LYS A 83 -19.29 -15.88 -6.88
CA LYS A 83 -19.42 -14.47 -7.24
C LYS A 83 -18.17 -14.01 -7.98
N ASP A 84 -18.37 -13.25 -9.05
CA ASP A 84 -17.35 -12.41 -9.64
C ASP A 84 -16.56 -11.76 -8.51
N LYS A 85 -15.22 -11.75 -8.61
CA LYS A 85 -14.28 -11.28 -7.59
C LYS A 85 -14.58 -9.89 -7.00
N ASP A 86 -15.57 -9.19 -7.54
CA ASP A 86 -15.89 -7.79 -7.26
C ASP A 86 -16.92 -7.54 -6.14
N GLN A 87 -17.47 -8.58 -5.47
CA GLN A 87 -18.53 -8.37 -4.49
C GLN A 87 -18.40 -9.18 -3.20
N VAL A 88 -17.24 -9.10 -2.56
CA VAL A 88 -17.16 -9.46 -1.13
C VAL A 88 -17.83 -8.34 -0.33
N ILE A 89 -19.00 -8.62 0.25
CA ILE A 89 -19.70 -7.65 1.11
C ILE A 89 -18.83 -7.45 2.36
N PRO A 90 -18.35 -6.24 2.63
CA PRO A 90 -17.51 -5.97 3.78
C PRO A 90 -18.35 -6.03 5.07
N THR A 91 -18.04 -6.98 5.94
CA THR A 91 -18.80 -7.25 7.16
C THR A 91 -18.26 -6.49 8.37
N THR A 92 -16.94 -6.34 8.46
CA THR A 92 -16.31 -5.61 9.56
C THR A 92 -16.29 -4.11 9.29
N GLN A 93 -16.16 -3.31 10.35
CA GLN A 93 -16.03 -1.86 10.20
C GLN A 93 -14.80 -1.47 9.38
N GLN A 94 -13.68 -2.18 9.54
CA GLN A 94 -12.45 -1.93 8.80
C GLN A 94 -12.64 -2.24 7.32
N SER A 95 -13.18 -3.41 6.98
CA SER A 95 -13.44 -3.79 5.58
C SER A 95 -14.44 -2.85 4.89
N ARG A 96 -15.44 -2.32 5.64
CA ARG A 96 -16.35 -1.29 5.08
C ARG A 96 -15.65 0.03 4.81
N GLN A 97 -14.70 0.45 5.66
CA GLN A 97 -13.90 1.65 5.39
C GLN A 97 -13.05 1.49 4.13
N GLU A 98 -12.37 0.37 3.97
CA GLU A 98 -11.57 0.04 2.80
C GLU A 98 -12.47 0.05 1.55
N TRP A 99 -13.60 -0.62 1.59
CA TRP A 99 -14.57 -0.64 0.50
C TRP A 99 -15.04 0.79 0.13
N LEU A 100 -15.36 1.62 1.13
CA LEU A 100 -15.77 3.01 0.89
C LEU A 100 -14.65 3.83 0.25
N ILE A 101 -13.39 3.67 0.67
CA ILE A 101 -12.23 4.32 0.05
C ILE A 101 -12.17 3.92 -1.42
N HIS A 102 -12.18 2.62 -1.72
CA HIS A 102 -12.15 2.12 -3.09
C HIS A 102 -13.35 2.62 -3.93
N LYS A 103 -14.54 2.62 -3.34
CA LYS A 103 -15.74 3.14 -3.99
C LYS A 103 -15.60 4.60 -4.38
N PHE A 104 -15.17 5.48 -3.47
CA PHE A 104 -14.97 6.89 -3.76
C PHE A 104 -13.81 7.13 -4.74
N ILE A 105 -12.74 6.35 -4.68
CA ILE A 105 -11.68 6.38 -5.69
C ILE A 105 -12.25 6.02 -7.06
N SER A 106 -12.96 4.92 -7.20
CA SER A 106 -13.57 4.49 -8.47
C SER A 106 -14.50 5.55 -9.05
N LEU A 107 -15.39 6.11 -8.22
CA LEU A 107 -16.31 7.17 -8.63
C LEU A 107 -15.58 8.46 -9.04
N SER A 108 -14.38 8.73 -8.47
CA SER A 108 -13.58 9.91 -8.78
C SER A 108 -13.03 9.91 -10.21
N PHE A 109 -12.98 8.77 -10.89
CA PHE A 109 -12.53 8.71 -12.28
C PHE A 109 -13.48 9.43 -13.24
N ASN A 110 -14.78 9.40 -12.95
CA ASN A 110 -15.80 10.04 -13.79
C ASN A 110 -16.55 11.18 -13.07
N ASP A 111 -16.11 11.62 -11.87
CA ASP A 111 -16.82 12.56 -10.99
C ASP A 111 -18.27 12.13 -10.71
N GLU A 112 -18.48 10.83 -10.58
CA GLU A 112 -19.79 10.26 -10.33
C GLU A 112 -20.23 10.48 -8.89
N PRO A 113 -21.38 11.13 -8.64
CA PRO A 113 -21.92 11.25 -7.30
C PRO A 113 -22.63 9.96 -6.86
N VAL A 114 -22.55 9.66 -5.57
CA VAL A 114 -23.24 8.52 -4.97
C VAL A 114 -24.15 8.98 -3.83
N THR A 115 -25.40 8.49 -3.81
CA THR A 115 -26.33 8.80 -2.73
C THR A 115 -26.05 7.96 -1.50
N LEU A 116 -26.38 8.49 -0.32
CA LEU A 116 -26.25 7.73 0.94
C LEU A 116 -27.10 6.47 0.91
N GLN A 117 -28.29 6.52 0.31
CA GLN A 117 -29.16 5.36 0.19
C GLN A 117 -28.46 4.26 -0.63
N LYS A 118 -27.90 4.59 -1.79
CA LYS A 118 -27.17 3.63 -2.63
C LYS A 118 -26.00 2.98 -1.88
N LEU A 119 -25.25 3.75 -1.08
CA LEU A 119 -24.17 3.19 -0.25
C LEU A 119 -24.71 2.26 0.84
N CYS A 120 -25.85 2.60 1.48
CA CYS A 120 -26.51 1.71 2.42
C CYS A 120 -26.94 0.39 1.77
N ASP A 121 -27.50 0.49 0.57
CA ASP A 121 -28.00 -0.69 -0.17
C ASP A 121 -26.84 -1.60 -0.62
N GLU A 122 -25.76 -1.02 -1.13
CA GLU A 122 -24.55 -1.75 -1.55
C GLU A 122 -23.82 -2.41 -0.38
N LEU A 123 -23.75 -1.75 0.79
CA LEU A 123 -23.10 -2.26 2.00
C LEU A 123 -24.01 -3.06 2.91
N TYR A 124 -25.31 -3.09 2.61
CA TYR A 124 -26.34 -3.72 3.43
C TYR A 124 -26.35 -3.24 4.90
N ILE A 125 -26.11 -1.94 5.14
CA ILE A 125 -26.09 -1.34 6.47
C ILE A 125 -27.14 -0.26 6.66
N SER A 126 -27.42 0.07 7.92
CA SER A 126 -28.32 1.18 8.24
C SER A 126 -27.71 2.55 7.90
N MET A 127 -28.57 3.55 7.69
CA MET A 127 -28.18 4.94 7.50
C MET A 127 -27.32 5.47 8.68
N THR A 128 -27.60 5.01 9.89
CA THR A 128 -26.87 5.41 11.10
C THR A 128 -25.45 4.85 11.07
N SER A 129 -25.28 3.57 10.72
CA SER A 129 -23.99 2.92 10.57
C SER A 129 -23.14 3.59 9.47
N LEU A 130 -23.76 3.86 8.31
CA LEU A 130 -23.08 4.55 7.21
C LEU A 130 -22.58 5.95 7.63
N LYS A 131 -23.41 6.73 8.32
CA LYS A 131 -23.00 8.07 8.80
C LYS A 131 -21.79 7.99 9.73
N TYR A 132 -21.73 6.97 10.58
CA TYR A 132 -20.59 6.74 11.47
C TYR A 132 -19.33 6.40 10.66
N ASP A 133 -19.43 5.48 9.70
CA ASP A 133 -18.32 5.09 8.84
C ASP A 133 -17.82 6.28 7.99
N LEU A 134 -18.72 7.09 7.43
CA LEU A 134 -18.36 8.30 6.67
C LEU A 134 -17.68 9.36 7.53
N LYS A 135 -18.05 9.50 8.82
CA LYS A 135 -17.36 10.42 9.74
C LYS A 135 -15.89 10.04 9.93
N ARG A 136 -15.60 8.74 10.04
CA ARG A 136 -14.21 8.24 10.15
C ARG A 136 -13.46 8.41 8.82
N LEU A 137 -14.14 8.09 7.71
CA LEU A 137 -13.60 8.23 6.37
C LEU A 137 -13.16 9.66 6.06
N LYS A 138 -13.95 10.66 6.54
CA LYS A 138 -13.59 12.06 6.41
C LYS A 138 -12.21 12.35 7.02
N GLY A 139 -11.91 11.84 8.21
CA GLY A 139 -10.60 12.00 8.84
C GLY A 139 -9.45 11.32 8.07
N ILE A 140 -9.75 10.25 7.29
CA ILE A 140 -8.75 9.64 6.41
C ILE A 140 -8.51 10.54 5.20
N PHE A 141 -9.54 11.03 4.54
CA PHE A 141 -9.41 11.90 3.38
C PHE A 141 -8.74 13.24 3.70
N GLU A 142 -9.02 13.81 4.86
CA GLU A 142 -8.37 15.03 5.33
C GLU A 142 -6.85 14.90 5.45
N LYS A 143 -6.31 13.71 5.77
CA LYS A 143 -4.86 13.45 5.77
C LYS A 143 -4.22 13.58 4.38
N TYR A 144 -5.02 13.46 3.34
CA TYR A 144 -4.61 13.63 1.94
C TYR A 144 -5.07 14.97 1.35
N ASP A 145 -5.56 15.91 2.16
CA ASP A 145 -6.15 17.16 1.71
C ASP A 145 -7.32 16.94 0.71
N LEU A 146 -8.11 15.88 0.96
CA LEU A 146 -9.28 15.52 0.18
C LEU A 146 -10.54 15.66 1.02
N GLU A 147 -11.66 15.99 0.38
CA GLU A 147 -12.95 16.15 1.06
C GLU A 147 -14.10 15.43 0.34
N LEU A 148 -15.12 15.00 1.12
CA LEU A 148 -16.39 14.55 0.59
C LEU A 148 -17.35 15.73 0.50
N VAL A 149 -17.70 16.12 -0.73
CA VAL A 149 -18.58 17.23 -1.01
C VAL A 149 -19.95 16.74 -1.44
N LYS A 150 -21.00 17.35 -0.90
CA LYS A 150 -22.37 17.07 -1.30
C LYS A 150 -22.72 17.85 -2.57
N ARG A 151 -23.07 17.15 -3.66
CA ARG A 151 -23.73 17.76 -4.82
C ARG A 151 -25.25 17.76 -4.58
N GLU A 152 -25.87 18.91 -4.83
CA GLU A 152 -27.32 19.07 -4.68
C GLU A 152 -28.07 18.00 -5.46
N ASN A 153 -28.96 17.29 -4.75
CA ASN A 153 -29.83 16.20 -5.25
C ASN A 153 -29.12 15.02 -5.95
N LYS A 154 -27.78 14.95 -5.92
CA LYS A 154 -27.01 13.89 -6.61
C LYS A 154 -26.20 13.00 -5.67
N GLY A 155 -25.89 13.45 -4.46
CA GLY A 155 -25.14 12.67 -3.47
C GLY A 155 -23.75 13.22 -3.18
N LEU A 156 -22.83 12.35 -2.73
CA LEU A 156 -21.46 12.68 -2.34
C LEU A 156 -20.49 12.42 -3.50
N ILE A 157 -19.47 13.30 -3.60
CA ILE A 157 -18.29 13.10 -4.45
C ILE A 157 -17.02 13.34 -3.66
N LEU A 158 -15.95 12.66 -4.05
CA LEU A 158 -14.59 12.96 -3.58
C LEU A 158 -14.04 14.18 -4.35
N LYS A 159 -13.54 15.19 -3.63
CA LYS A 159 -12.98 16.41 -4.21
C LYS A 159 -11.60 16.71 -3.62
N GLY A 160 -10.71 17.19 -4.45
CA GLY A 160 -9.38 17.64 -4.12
C GLY A 160 -8.50 17.77 -5.35
N GLU A 161 -7.24 18.15 -5.16
CA GLU A 161 -6.26 18.20 -6.24
C GLU A 161 -5.93 16.80 -6.75
N GLU A 162 -5.69 16.68 -8.06
CA GLU A 162 -5.44 15.39 -8.71
C GLU A 162 -4.22 14.64 -8.14
N ASN A 163 -3.14 15.35 -7.80
CA ASN A 163 -1.96 14.77 -7.16
C ASN A 163 -2.28 14.13 -5.79
N LYS A 164 -3.26 14.69 -5.06
CA LYS A 164 -3.71 14.17 -3.76
C LYS A 164 -4.58 12.92 -3.93
N VAL A 165 -5.46 12.92 -4.95
CA VAL A 165 -6.26 11.75 -5.31
C VAL A 165 -5.35 10.58 -5.68
N ARG A 166 -4.32 10.80 -6.51
CA ARG A 166 -3.35 9.76 -6.88
C ARG A 166 -2.56 9.23 -5.69
N LYS A 167 -2.18 10.11 -4.74
CA LYS A 167 -1.55 9.66 -3.47
C LYS A 167 -2.46 8.74 -2.66
N LEU A 168 -3.76 9.05 -2.60
CA LEU A 168 -4.74 8.19 -1.94
C LEU A 168 -4.85 6.83 -2.66
N ILE A 169 -4.89 6.82 -4.01
CA ILE A 169 -4.94 5.59 -4.81
C ILE A 169 -3.74 4.69 -4.47
N VAL A 170 -2.52 5.23 -4.53
CA VAL A 170 -1.30 4.46 -4.21
C VAL A 170 -1.34 3.92 -2.78
N ALA A 171 -1.74 4.75 -1.80
CA ALA A 171 -1.83 4.33 -0.41
C ALA A 171 -2.87 3.22 -0.19
N SER A 172 -3.98 3.25 -0.94
CA SER A 172 -5.02 2.21 -0.85
C SER A 172 -4.59 0.87 -1.46
N LEU A 173 -3.65 0.89 -2.42
CA LEU A 173 -3.10 -0.32 -3.02
C LEU A 173 -2.06 -1.02 -2.15
N ASN A 174 -1.37 -0.27 -1.29
CA ASN A 174 -0.32 -0.76 -0.40
C ASN A 174 -0.85 -1.24 0.96
N SER A 175 -2.16 -1.23 1.19
CA SER A 175 -2.72 -1.73 2.45
C SER A 175 -2.79 -3.27 2.43
N GLU A 176 -2.22 -3.93 3.45
CA GLU A 176 -2.10 -5.40 3.58
C GLU A 176 -3.42 -6.18 3.51
N HIS A 177 -4.55 -5.48 3.60
CA HIS A 177 -5.89 -6.06 3.67
C HIS A 177 -6.73 -5.85 2.41
N THR A 178 -6.17 -5.25 1.33
CA THR A 178 -6.95 -5.00 0.12
C THR A 178 -7.00 -6.24 -0.77
N ASN A 179 -8.20 -6.78 -0.94
CA ASN A 179 -8.49 -7.80 -1.95
C ASN A 179 -8.60 -7.20 -3.37
N TYR A 180 -8.31 -5.91 -3.54
CA TYR A 180 -8.41 -5.20 -4.81
C TYR A 180 -7.03 -5.04 -5.44
N SER A 181 -6.91 -5.45 -6.70
CA SER A 181 -5.69 -5.18 -7.48
C SER A 181 -5.70 -3.76 -8.05
N VAL A 182 -4.52 -3.25 -8.40
CA VAL A 182 -4.40 -1.99 -9.16
C VAL A 182 -5.29 -2.03 -10.39
N LYS A 183 -5.35 -3.18 -11.07
CA LYS A 183 -6.11 -3.40 -12.30
C LYS A 183 -7.61 -3.19 -12.12
N ASP A 184 -8.15 -3.67 -11.01
CA ASP A 184 -9.59 -3.57 -10.71
C ASP A 184 -10.00 -2.11 -10.46
N LEU A 185 -9.10 -1.31 -9.85
CA LEU A 185 -9.35 0.11 -9.57
C LEU A 185 -9.22 1.01 -10.79
N ILE A 186 -8.21 0.79 -11.61
CA ILE A 186 -7.82 1.75 -12.67
C ILE A 186 -8.21 1.29 -14.07
N GLY A 187 -8.77 0.07 -14.21
CA GLY A 187 -9.25 -0.44 -15.51
C GLY A 187 -8.12 -0.65 -16.54
N PHE A 188 -6.92 -0.94 -16.08
CA PHE A 188 -5.76 -1.18 -16.93
C PHE A 188 -5.77 -2.62 -17.44
N THR A 189 -5.65 -2.83 -18.75
CA THR A 189 -5.63 -4.19 -19.30
C THR A 189 -4.27 -4.84 -19.13
N GLN A 190 -4.21 -6.18 -19.11
CA GLN A 190 -2.91 -6.91 -19.09
C GLN A 190 -2.02 -6.52 -20.26
N LYS A 191 -2.62 -6.22 -21.41
CA LYS A 191 -1.90 -5.78 -22.61
C LYS A 191 -1.25 -4.41 -22.38
N ASP A 192 -2.02 -3.44 -21.86
CA ASP A 192 -1.51 -2.10 -21.55
C ASP A 192 -0.35 -2.18 -20.53
N GLU A 193 -0.50 -2.99 -19.47
CA GLU A 193 0.54 -3.20 -18.46
C GLU A 193 1.83 -3.77 -19.10
N HIS A 194 1.70 -4.79 -19.93
CA HIS A 194 2.86 -5.41 -20.57
C HIS A 194 3.58 -4.44 -21.51
N GLN A 195 2.83 -3.65 -22.27
CA GLN A 195 3.40 -2.60 -23.14
C GLN A 195 4.10 -1.52 -22.29
N LEU A 196 3.46 -1.04 -21.22
CA LEU A 196 4.03 -0.02 -20.35
C LEU A 196 5.32 -0.51 -19.66
N ARG A 197 5.32 -1.75 -19.17
CA ARG A 197 6.50 -2.38 -18.57
C ARG A 197 7.66 -2.42 -19.57
N SER A 198 7.40 -2.79 -20.83
CA SER A 198 8.43 -2.82 -21.89
C SER A 198 8.97 -1.42 -22.19
N MET A 199 8.09 -0.40 -22.27
CA MET A 199 8.51 0.98 -22.53
C MET A 199 9.37 1.55 -21.39
N ILE A 200 9.04 1.24 -20.14
CA ILE A 200 9.82 1.67 -18.97
C ILE A 200 11.21 1.01 -19.01
N LEU A 201 11.29 -0.31 -19.25
CA LEU A 201 12.56 -1.03 -19.33
C LEU A 201 13.45 -0.46 -20.42
N GLU A 202 12.91 -0.22 -21.60
CA GLU A 202 13.65 0.37 -22.71
C GLU A 202 14.16 1.78 -22.39
N ALA A 203 13.31 2.62 -21.77
CA ALA A 203 13.70 3.97 -21.39
C ALA A 203 14.84 3.98 -20.36
N ILE A 204 14.73 3.19 -19.28
CA ILE A 204 15.78 3.14 -18.25
C ILE A 204 17.08 2.55 -18.77
N GLU A 205 17.03 1.55 -19.69
CA GLU A 205 18.20 0.99 -20.34
C GLU A 205 18.86 2.00 -21.26
N GLN A 206 18.10 2.67 -22.13
CA GLN A 206 18.61 3.65 -23.08
C GLN A 206 19.32 4.83 -22.40
N TYR A 207 18.81 5.29 -21.25
CA TYR A 207 19.41 6.42 -20.52
C TYR A 207 20.35 5.98 -19.39
N GLY A 208 20.60 4.68 -19.22
CA GLY A 208 21.46 4.16 -18.17
C GLY A 208 20.99 4.50 -16.77
N ILE A 209 19.67 4.47 -16.52
CA ILE A 209 19.08 4.70 -15.21
C ILE A 209 19.03 3.37 -14.47
N LEU A 210 19.68 3.33 -13.31
CA LEU A 210 19.65 2.17 -12.44
C LEU A 210 18.48 2.30 -11.46
N VAL A 211 17.58 1.33 -11.45
CA VAL A 211 16.45 1.24 -10.53
C VAL A 211 16.43 -0.13 -9.83
N THR A 212 15.93 -0.18 -8.61
CA THR A 212 15.66 -1.46 -7.95
C THR A 212 14.34 -2.06 -8.47
N ASP A 213 14.09 -3.35 -8.24
CA ASP A 213 12.82 -3.99 -8.60
C ASP A 213 11.64 -3.28 -7.92
N LEU A 214 11.80 -2.91 -6.63
CA LEU A 214 10.79 -2.13 -5.91
C LEU A 214 10.61 -0.75 -6.55
N GLY A 215 11.70 -0.09 -6.92
CA GLY A 215 11.69 1.18 -7.62
C GLY A 215 10.98 1.10 -8.96
N PHE A 216 11.25 0.06 -9.72
CA PHE A 216 10.58 -0.22 -10.99
C PHE A 216 9.07 -0.45 -10.79
N THR A 217 8.70 -1.28 -9.82
CA THR A 217 7.30 -1.55 -9.50
C THR A 217 6.56 -0.29 -9.08
N ASN A 218 7.16 0.54 -8.22
CA ASN A 218 6.59 1.82 -7.84
C ASN A 218 6.41 2.76 -9.02
N LEU A 219 7.43 2.89 -9.89
CA LEU A 219 7.34 3.71 -11.10
C LEU A 219 6.22 3.22 -12.03
N LEU A 220 6.12 1.91 -12.24
CA LEU A 220 5.07 1.28 -13.04
C LEU A 220 3.68 1.64 -12.52
N ILE A 221 3.41 1.42 -11.22
CA ILE A 221 2.13 1.74 -10.58
C ILE A 221 1.77 3.22 -10.74
N HIS A 222 2.73 4.13 -10.52
CA HIS A 222 2.46 5.56 -10.66
C HIS A 222 2.13 5.95 -12.10
N ILE A 223 2.78 5.37 -13.09
CA ILE A 223 2.49 5.65 -14.51
C ILE A 223 1.17 5.00 -14.94
N GLU A 224 0.85 3.79 -14.48
CA GLU A 224 -0.45 3.15 -14.73
C GLU A 224 -1.60 4.03 -14.23
N ILE A 225 -1.49 4.54 -12.99
CA ILE A 225 -2.46 5.47 -12.42
C ILE A 225 -2.54 6.75 -13.27
N ALA A 226 -1.38 7.33 -13.65
CA ALA A 226 -1.34 8.53 -14.45
C ALA A 226 -2.07 8.34 -15.79
N VAL A 227 -1.73 7.31 -16.55
CA VAL A 227 -2.35 6.99 -17.85
C VAL A 227 -3.85 6.78 -17.71
N SER A 228 -4.27 5.99 -16.71
CA SER A 228 -5.69 5.74 -16.47
C SER A 228 -6.47 7.02 -16.12
N ARG A 229 -5.88 7.88 -15.29
CA ARG A 229 -6.47 9.16 -14.89
C ARG A 229 -6.52 10.16 -16.05
N ILE A 230 -5.47 10.26 -16.85
CA ILE A 230 -5.42 11.14 -18.03
C ILE A 230 -6.46 10.73 -19.07
N ARG A 231 -6.65 9.45 -19.33
CA ARG A 231 -7.72 8.92 -20.20
C ARG A 231 -9.13 9.36 -19.76
N LYS A 232 -9.28 9.79 -18.49
CA LYS A 232 -10.50 10.38 -17.91
C LYS A 232 -10.42 11.89 -17.74
N ASN A 233 -9.51 12.56 -18.44
CA ASN A 233 -9.25 14.00 -18.35
C ASN A 233 -8.90 14.49 -16.93
N LYS A 234 -8.28 13.64 -16.11
CA LYS A 234 -7.80 13.97 -14.77
C LYS A 234 -6.30 14.24 -14.82
N ILE A 235 -5.95 15.51 -14.99
CA ILE A 235 -4.58 15.99 -15.24
C ILE A 235 -4.05 16.69 -14.00
N ILE A 236 -2.80 16.42 -13.63
CA ILE A 236 -2.07 17.17 -12.60
C ILE A 236 -1.81 18.57 -13.14
N GLN A 237 -2.13 19.60 -12.34
CA GLN A 237 -1.99 21.02 -12.73
C GLN A 237 -0.75 21.70 -12.15
N SER A 238 -0.14 21.11 -11.14
CA SER A 238 1.02 21.68 -10.47
C SER A 238 1.98 20.59 -10.02
N THR A 239 3.26 20.87 -10.17
CA THR A 239 4.34 20.00 -9.73
C THR A 239 5.47 20.83 -9.12
N MET A 240 6.59 20.20 -8.83
CA MET A 240 7.79 20.83 -8.33
C MET A 240 8.32 21.91 -9.29
N LYS A 241 8.89 22.98 -8.75
CA LYS A 241 9.70 23.91 -9.54
C LYS A 241 11.01 23.20 -9.90
N LEU A 242 11.26 23.07 -11.19
CA LEU A 242 12.51 22.53 -11.71
C LEU A 242 13.56 23.66 -11.83
N GLU A 243 14.81 23.34 -11.52
CA GLU A 243 15.95 24.20 -11.76
C GLU A 243 16.51 23.97 -13.17
N LYS A 244 17.41 24.83 -13.64
CA LYS A 244 17.98 24.71 -15.00
C LYS A 244 18.73 23.39 -15.21
N ASP A 245 19.41 22.92 -14.17
CA ASP A 245 20.21 21.69 -14.23
C ASP A 245 19.35 20.42 -14.30
N ASP A 246 18.10 20.47 -13.78
CA ASP A 246 17.18 19.35 -13.88
C ASP A 246 16.88 19.01 -15.35
N PHE A 247 16.70 20.00 -16.21
CA PHE A 247 16.34 19.83 -17.62
C PHE A 247 17.44 19.17 -18.46
N VAL A 248 18.70 19.22 -18.03
CA VAL A 248 19.83 18.59 -18.70
C VAL A 248 20.19 17.23 -18.11
N SER A 249 19.49 16.81 -17.06
CA SER A 249 19.74 15.52 -16.41
C SER A 249 19.28 14.34 -17.27
N LYS A 250 19.96 13.21 -17.16
CA LYS A 250 19.57 11.98 -17.86
C LYS A 250 18.22 11.44 -17.40
N GLU A 251 17.87 11.69 -16.14
CA GLU A 251 16.59 11.32 -15.54
C GLU A 251 15.45 12.10 -16.17
N TYR A 252 15.62 13.41 -16.42
CA TYR A 252 14.62 14.23 -17.12
C TYR A 252 14.49 13.84 -18.59
N ALA A 253 15.61 13.55 -19.26
CA ALA A 253 15.60 13.07 -20.63
C ALA A 253 14.88 11.70 -20.75
N CYS A 254 15.13 10.80 -19.79
CA CYS A 254 14.42 9.51 -19.68
C CYS A 254 12.92 9.71 -19.47
N ALA A 255 12.52 10.57 -18.53
CA ALA A 255 11.11 10.89 -18.28
C ALA A 255 10.41 11.46 -19.52
N SER A 256 11.07 12.38 -20.22
CA SER A 256 10.55 12.99 -21.46
C SER A 256 10.38 11.97 -22.57
N TYR A 257 11.38 11.11 -22.79
CA TYR A 257 11.33 10.04 -23.77
C TYR A 257 10.19 9.06 -23.46
N LEU A 258 10.10 8.61 -22.20
CA LEU A 258 9.06 7.68 -21.75
C LEU A 258 7.65 8.25 -21.93
N CYS A 259 7.42 9.50 -21.54
CA CYS A 259 6.12 10.15 -21.71
C CYS A 259 5.75 10.33 -23.19
N LEU A 260 6.72 10.67 -24.06
CA LEU A 260 6.50 10.73 -25.51
C LEU A 260 6.09 9.37 -26.08
N LYS A 261 6.80 8.32 -25.68
CA LYS A 261 6.52 6.94 -26.12
C LYS A 261 5.15 6.45 -25.65
N ILE A 262 4.79 6.71 -24.39
CA ILE A 262 3.46 6.42 -23.86
C ILE A 262 2.39 7.14 -24.67
N SER A 263 2.62 8.42 -25.01
CA SER A 263 1.65 9.19 -25.80
C SER A 263 1.43 8.58 -27.19
N GLN A 264 2.46 8.08 -27.81
CA GLN A 264 2.40 7.47 -29.14
C GLN A 264 1.77 6.07 -29.12
N GLU A 265 2.18 5.20 -28.19
CA GLU A 265 1.81 3.78 -28.20
C GLU A 265 0.50 3.48 -27.47
N LEU A 266 0.17 4.24 -26.41
CA LEU A 266 -1.06 4.03 -25.62
C LEU A 266 -2.17 5.03 -25.96
N ASN A 267 -1.98 5.86 -27.00
CA ASN A 267 -2.93 6.90 -27.41
C ASN A 267 -3.42 7.75 -26.22
N CYS A 268 -2.46 8.21 -25.40
CA CYS A 268 -2.69 8.94 -24.19
C CYS A 268 -1.73 10.14 -24.12
N GLU A 269 -2.19 11.33 -24.51
CA GLU A 269 -1.36 12.53 -24.49
C GLU A 269 -0.88 12.85 -23.09
N MET A 270 0.44 12.72 -22.84
CA MET A 270 1.08 12.97 -21.56
C MET A 270 1.44 14.45 -21.42
N PRO A 271 0.78 15.24 -20.54
CA PRO A 271 1.09 16.64 -20.34
C PRO A 271 2.49 16.87 -19.76
N VAL A 272 3.04 18.08 -19.92
CA VAL A 272 4.37 18.45 -19.40
C VAL A 272 4.50 18.18 -17.90
N PHE A 273 3.44 18.40 -17.13
CA PHE A 273 3.45 18.12 -15.68
C PHE A 273 3.63 16.64 -15.35
N GLU A 274 3.23 15.74 -16.24
CA GLU A 274 3.48 14.29 -16.05
C GLU A 274 4.94 13.93 -16.31
N ILE A 275 5.63 14.61 -17.23
CA ILE A 275 7.08 14.47 -17.40
C ILE A 275 7.78 14.80 -16.07
N GLN A 276 7.40 15.90 -15.44
CA GLN A 276 7.94 16.31 -14.15
C GLN A 276 7.62 15.29 -13.04
N ASN A 277 6.40 14.74 -13.05
CA ASN A 277 6.00 13.70 -12.10
C ASN A 277 6.81 12.41 -12.25
N VAL A 278 6.98 11.93 -13.50
CA VAL A 278 7.84 10.75 -13.79
C VAL A 278 9.29 11.03 -13.40
N TYR A 279 9.81 12.22 -13.72
CA TYR A 279 11.14 12.65 -13.30
C TYR A 279 11.33 12.60 -11.79
N GLN A 280 10.37 13.13 -11.00
CA GLN A 280 10.41 13.06 -9.53
C GLN A 280 10.53 11.61 -9.04
N HIS A 281 9.78 10.68 -9.66
CA HIS A 281 9.87 9.27 -9.32
C HIS A 281 11.24 8.68 -9.66
N LEU A 282 11.83 9.05 -10.79
CA LEU A 282 13.16 8.56 -11.18
C LEU A 282 14.27 9.04 -10.23
N ILE A 283 14.28 10.32 -9.86
CA ILE A 283 15.31 10.85 -8.92
C ILE A 283 15.11 10.36 -7.49
N ALA A 284 13.87 10.07 -7.08
CA ALA A 284 13.56 9.57 -5.74
C ALA A 284 13.80 8.05 -5.60
N GLN A 285 14.07 7.35 -6.69
CA GLN A 285 14.37 5.91 -6.66
C GLN A 285 15.70 5.63 -5.96
N LYS A 286 15.74 4.49 -5.25
CA LYS A 286 16.96 4.00 -4.67
C LYS A 286 17.87 3.47 -5.79
N ARG A 287 19.05 4.09 -5.99
CA ARG A 287 19.98 3.68 -7.02
C ARG A 287 20.79 2.48 -6.56
N ILE A 288 20.95 1.49 -7.46
CA ILE A 288 21.87 0.38 -7.24
C ILE A 288 23.27 0.87 -7.57
N LEU A 289 24.14 0.83 -6.55
CA LEU A 289 25.53 1.18 -6.72
C LEU A 289 26.29 0.03 -7.38
N ASN A 290 26.70 0.22 -8.62
CA ASN A 290 27.55 -0.74 -9.28
C ASN A 290 28.98 -0.60 -8.72
N LYS A 291 29.62 -1.71 -8.30
CA LYS A 291 30.98 -1.73 -7.73
C LYS A 291 32.04 -1.08 -8.62
N ASN A 292 31.75 -0.87 -9.91
CA ASN A 292 32.65 -0.31 -10.91
C ASN A 292 32.38 1.16 -11.25
N MET A 293 31.35 1.80 -10.67
CA MET A 293 31.15 3.24 -10.81
C MET A 293 31.79 3.96 -9.63
N GLN A 294 32.69 4.88 -9.91
CA GLN A 294 33.11 5.89 -8.94
C GLN A 294 31.87 6.70 -8.57
N ILE A 295 31.41 6.47 -7.34
CA ILE A 295 30.29 7.23 -6.79
C ILE A 295 30.87 8.56 -6.36
N GLU A 296 30.43 9.64 -6.96
CA GLU A 296 30.49 10.95 -6.32
C GLU A 296 29.52 10.87 -5.12
N MET A 297 30.04 10.47 -3.97
CA MET A 297 29.31 10.55 -2.71
C MET A 297 29.16 12.03 -2.39
N ASP A 298 27.92 12.46 -2.11
CA ASP A 298 27.67 13.78 -1.59
C ASP A 298 28.46 13.94 -0.27
N GLU A 299 29.43 14.87 -0.27
CA GLU A 299 30.31 15.07 0.87
C GLU A 299 29.54 15.46 2.14
N ASP A 300 28.47 16.24 2.00
CA ASP A 300 27.62 16.67 3.11
C ASP A 300 26.91 15.49 3.77
N THR A 301 26.37 14.57 2.98
CA THR A 301 25.72 13.35 3.46
C THR A 301 26.73 12.42 4.14
N ALA A 302 27.92 12.28 3.58
CA ALA A 302 28.98 11.47 4.17
C ALA A 302 29.48 12.08 5.51
N MET A 303 29.60 13.39 5.61
CA MET A 303 29.94 14.08 6.86
C MET A 303 28.87 13.91 7.92
N LEU A 304 27.58 14.02 7.57
CA LEU A 304 26.47 13.79 8.49
C LEU A 304 26.48 12.37 9.06
N VAL A 305 26.61 11.36 8.20
CA VAL A 305 26.70 9.95 8.64
C VAL A 305 27.89 9.75 9.59
N ASN A 306 29.09 10.26 9.24
CA ASN A 306 30.25 10.13 10.09
C ASN A 306 30.05 10.81 11.46
N HIS A 307 29.45 12.00 11.48
CA HIS A 307 29.09 12.72 12.71
C HIS A 307 28.17 11.89 13.60
N THR A 308 27.10 11.34 13.01
CA THR A 308 26.15 10.50 13.74
C THR A 308 26.80 9.23 14.29
N LEU A 309 27.67 8.55 13.51
CA LEU A 309 28.36 7.36 13.99
C LEU A 309 29.31 7.66 15.15
N GLU A 310 29.98 8.83 15.16
CA GLU A 310 30.81 9.27 16.28
C GLU A 310 29.95 9.59 17.52
N LYS A 311 28.78 10.23 17.35
CA LYS A 311 27.80 10.48 18.41
C LYS A 311 27.31 9.16 19.04
N ILE A 312 27.01 8.16 18.21
CA ILE A 312 26.61 6.81 18.67
C ILE A 312 27.73 6.17 19.48
N LYS A 313 28.98 6.28 19.02
CA LYS A 313 30.17 5.78 19.76
C LYS A 313 30.31 6.43 21.15
N GLN A 314 30.13 7.74 21.23
CA GLN A 314 30.22 8.47 22.49
C GLN A 314 29.11 8.12 23.48
N VAL A 315 27.89 7.95 23.00
CA VAL A 315 26.71 7.70 23.85
C VAL A 315 26.56 6.23 24.23
N TYR A 316 26.75 5.32 23.27
CA TYR A 316 26.46 3.90 23.44
C TYR A 316 27.72 3.01 23.49
N GLY A 317 28.89 3.55 23.17
CA GLY A 317 30.17 2.81 23.18
C GLY A 317 30.39 1.91 21.94
N PHE A 318 29.46 1.92 20.95
CA PHE A 318 29.61 1.12 19.73
C PHE A 318 30.46 1.85 18.68
N ASP A 319 31.63 1.31 18.39
CA ASP A 319 32.58 1.89 17.41
C ASP A 319 32.36 1.28 16.01
N PHE A 320 31.68 2.02 15.15
CA PHE A 320 31.46 1.66 13.76
C PHE A 320 32.48 2.30 12.79
N SER A 321 33.53 2.96 13.28
CA SER A 321 34.50 3.70 12.44
C SER A 321 35.17 2.83 11.37
N LYS A 322 35.35 1.54 11.65
CA LYS A 322 35.94 0.56 10.72
C LYS A 322 34.91 -0.17 9.84
N ASP A 323 33.63 0.04 10.05
CA ASP A 323 32.60 -0.59 9.26
C ASP A 323 32.26 0.23 8.00
N SER A 324 33.08 0.04 6.98
CA SER A 324 32.87 0.68 5.67
C SER A 324 31.58 0.28 5.01
N THR A 325 31.06 -0.91 5.28
CA THR A 325 29.78 -1.42 4.73
C THR A 325 28.60 -0.66 5.31
N LEU A 326 28.59 -0.40 6.63
CA LEU A 326 27.56 0.42 7.26
C LEU A 326 27.58 1.83 6.70
N ARG A 327 28.75 2.49 6.76
CA ARG A 327 28.90 3.88 6.30
C ARG A 327 28.46 4.04 4.85
N PHE A 328 28.94 3.16 3.97
CA PHE A 328 28.57 3.18 2.56
C PHE A 328 27.07 2.97 2.37
N GLY A 329 26.50 1.97 3.06
CA GLY A 329 25.07 1.65 2.97
C GLY A 329 24.19 2.81 3.42
N LEU A 330 24.55 3.50 4.52
CA LEU A 330 23.81 4.66 5.03
C LEU A 330 23.88 5.84 4.05
N VAL A 331 25.07 6.20 3.55
CA VAL A 331 25.24 7.32 2.60
C VAL A 331 24.44 7.04 1.32
N ALA A 332 24.57 5.85 0.76
CA ALA A 332 23.83 5.45 -0.44
C ALA A 332 22.31 5.45 -0.25
N HIS A 333 21.84 5.07 0.94
CA HIS A 333 20.41 5.15 1.27
C HIS A 333 19.95 6.60 1.37
N LEU A 334 20.72 7.45 2.07
CA LEU A 334 20.37 8.85 2.31
C LEU A 334 20.30 9.67 1.03
N ASP A 335 21.18 9.45 0.06
CA ASP A 335 21.13 10.16 -1.24
C ASP A 335 19.74 10.06 -1.89
N SER A 336 19.16 8.87 -1.91
CA SER A 336 17.81 8.71 -2.45
C SER A 336 16.68 9.06 -1.45
N ALA A 337 16.91 8.85 -0.14
CA ALA A 337 15.93 9.18 0.89
C ALA A 337 15.69 10.68 1.00
N LEU A 338 16.76 11.50 0.97
CA LEU A 338 16.66 12.96 1.00
C LEU A 338 15.81 13.51 -0.16
N ASN A 339 15.95 12.95 -1.36
CA ASN A 339 15.12 13.34 -2.49
C ASN A 339 13.63 13.02 -2.21
N ARG A 340 13.30 11.84 -1.67
CA ARG A 340 11.93 11.49 -1.29
C ARG A 340 11.38 12.41 -0.20
N LEU A 341 12.17 12.66 0.84
CA LEU A 341 11.77 13.51 1.97
C LEU A 341 11.52 14.96 1.54
N LYS A 342 12.40 15.56 0.73
CA LYS A 342 12.22 16.91 0.14
C LYS A 342 10.97 16.98 -0.73
N LEU A 343 10.66 15.93 -1.49
CA LEU A 343 9.49 15.84 -2.36
C LEU A 343 8.21 15.41 -1.60
N LYS A 344 8.31 15.17 -0.28
CA LYS A 344 7.22 14.64 0.57
C LYS A 344 6.60 13.35 0.01
N MET A 345 7.42 12.53 -0.66
CA MET A 345 7.02 11.21 -1.13
C MET A 345 7.03 10.24 0.06
N ARG A 346 6.04 9.34 0.10
CA ARG A 346 5.99 8.29 1.12
C ARG A 346 6.57 7.00 0.56
N ILE A 347 7.26 6.27 1.40
CA ILE A 347 7.67 4.90 1.16
C ILE A 347 7.09 4.07 2.30
N GLN A 348 6.70 2.85 2.04
CA GLN A 348 6.23 1.91 3.05
C GLN A 348 7.32 0.87 3.31
N ASN A 349 7.51 0.53 4.57
CA ASN A 349 8.44 -0.51 4.99
C ASN A 349 7.65 -1.68 5.61
N ASP A 350 7.46 -2.73 4.84
CA ASP A 350 6.69 -3.90 5.25
C ASP A 350 7.33 -4.65 6.43
N LEU A 351 8.63 -4.43 6.67
CA LEU A 351 9.37 -5.01 7.80
C LEU A 351 9.39 -4.11 9.05
N LEU A 352 8.72 -2.94 9.03
CA LEU A 352 8.81 -1.96 10.12
C LEU A 352 8.46 -2.54 11.49
N GLN A 353 7.35 -3.29 11.59
CA GLN A 353 6.91 -3.88 12.85
C GLN A 353 7.86 -4.97 13.33
N GLU A 354 8.38 -5.79 12.41
CA GLU A 354 9.37 -6.82 12.70
C GLU A 354 10.69 -6.21 13.19
N ILE A 355 11.15 -5.13 12.54
CA ILE A 355 12.36 -4.41 12.94
C ILE A 355 12.19 -3.82 14.35
N LYS A 356 11.08 -3.16 14.63
CA LYS A 356 10.81 -2.58 15.96
C LYS A 356 10.74 -3.64 17.06
N THR A 357 10.20 -4.81 16.75
CA THR A 357 10.02 -5.90 17.71
C THR A 357 11.31 -6.67 17.95
N ASN A 358 12.01 -7.05 16.88
CA ASN A 358 13.16 -7.95 16.97
C ASN A 358 14.50 -7.21 17.08
N TYR A 359 14.56 -5.95 16.61
CA TYR A 359 15.79 -5.15 16.58
C TYR A 359 15.59 -3.73 17.15
N PRO A 360 15.01 -3.60 18.35
CA PRO A 360 14.66 -2.28 18.90
C PRO A 360 15.87 -1.38 19.07
N PHE A 361 17.04 -1.95 19.38
CA PHE A 361 18.26 -1.17 19.53
C PHE A 361 18.79 -0.62 18.18
N ALA A 362 18.74 -1.41 17.11
CA ALA A 362 19.09 -0.91 15.78
C ALA A 362 18.13 0.19 15.32
N PHE A 363 16.86 0.07 15.67
CA PHE A 363 15.86 1.11 15.40
C PHE A 363 16.14 2.40 16.18
N GLU A 364 16.61 2.30 17.44
CA GLU A 364 17.04 3.45 18.24
C GLU A 364 18.25 4.15 17.63
N LEU A 365 19.27 3.41 17.18
CA LEU A 365 20.42 3.99 16.48
C LEU A 365 20.02 4.72 15.19
N ALA A 366 19.07 4.15 14.45
CA ALA A 366 18.52 4.78 13.25
C ALA A 366 17.73 6.07 13.56
N ASN A 367 17.01 6.12 14.69
CA ASN A 367 16.33 7.33 15.15
C ASN A 367 17.31 8.48 15.42
N ILE A 368 18.50 8.20 15.93
CA ILE A 368 19.55 9.24 16.13
C ILE A 368 19.93 9.85 14.78
N LEU A 369 20.19 9.00 13.77
CA LEU A 369 20.48 9.47 12.43
C LEU A 369 19.30 10.22 11.81
N GLY A 370 18.07 9.75 12.02
CA GLY A 370 16.86 10.43 11.58
C GLY A 370 16.74 11.85 12.12
N LYS A 371 17.00 12.05 13.42
CA LYS A 371 17.02 13.39 14.03
C LYS A 371 18.11 14.29 13.46
N ASP A 372 19.32 13.75 13.28
CA ASP A 372 20.43 14.51 12.68
C ASP A 372 20.10 14.93 11.23
N ILE A 373 19.37 14.08 10.47
CA ILE A 373 18.84 14.42 9.13
C ILE A 373 17.81 15.54 9.20
N GLU A 374 16.86 15.46 10.14
CA GLU A 374 15.84 16.49 10.32
C GLU A 374 16.46 17.84 10.64
N GLU A 375 17.46 17.86 11.53
CA GLU A 375 18.20 19.07 11.93
C GLU A 375 19.03 19.65 10.78
N ALA A 376 19.72 18.79 10.00
CA ALA A 376 20.62 19.24 8.93
C ALA A 376 19.87 19.75 7.68
N TYR A 377 18.77 19.08 7.33
CA TYR A 377 18.07 19.32 6.04
C TYR A 377 16.68 19.97 6.17
N GLY A 378 16.17 20.18 7.38
CA GLY A 378 14.84 20.77 7.61
C GLY A 378 13.68 19.94 7.05
N VAL A 379 13.86 18.63 7.00
CA VAL A 379 12.85 17.66 6.53
C VAL A 379 12.30 16.88 7.71
N SER A 380 11.15 16.20 7.55
CA SER A 380 10.63 15.26 8.55
C SER A 380 10.87 13.83 8.09
N VAL A 381 11.50 13.01 8.94
CA VAL A 381 11.79 11.61 8.66
C VAL A 381 10.72 10.72 9.30
N ASN A 382 9.99 9.97 8.47
CA ASN A 382 8.95 9.08 8.96
C ASN A 382 9.54 7.75 9.47
N GLU A 383 8.73 6.99 10.23
CA GLU A 383 9.15 5.72 10.82
C GLU A 383 9.55 4.66 9.77
N ASP A 384 8.96 4.69 8.59
CA ASP A 384 9.30 3.76 7.50
C ASP A 384 10.74 3.98 7.03
N GLU A 385 11.17 5.23 6.84
CA GLU A 385 12.55 5.56 6.51
C GLU A 385 13.51 5.22 7.65
N ILE A 386 13.11 5.47 8.92
CA ILE A 386 13.88 5.02 10.10
C ILE A 386 14.05 3.50 10.08
N GLY A 387 13.00 2.75 9.72
CA GLY A 387 13.08 1.30 9.57
C GLY A 387 14.10 0.86 8.53
N PHE A 388 14.15 1.51 7.38
CA PHE A 388 15.16 1.21 6.36
C PHE A 388 16.59 1.54 6.82
N LEU A 389 16.78 2.65 7.53
CA LEU A 389 18.08 2.98 8.15
C LEU A 389 18.45 1.94 9.22
N ALA A 390 17.49 1.48 10.02
CA ALA A 390 17.69 0.48 11.06
C ALA A 390 18.24 -0.84 10.51
N ILE A 391 17.80 -1.27 9.33
CA ILE A 391 18.31 -2.47 8.68
C ILE A 391 19.84 -2.42 8.48
N HIS A 392 20.38 -1.27 8.12
CA HIS A 392 21.83 -1.10 8.00
C HIS A 392 22.53 -1.26 9.35
N PHE A 393 21.95 -0.73 10.43
CA PHE A 393 22.46 -0.91 11.78
C PHE A 393 22.32 -2.35 12.28
N CYS A 394 21.24 -3.07 11.92
CA CYS A 394 21.13 -4.51 12.22
C CYS A 394 22.34 -5.29 11.69
N GLY A 395 22.65 -5.10 10.40
CA GLY A 395 23.82 -5.75 9.80
C GLY A 395 25.14 -5.36 10.42
N ALA A 396 25.29 -4.11 10.88
CA ALA A 396 26.51 -3.64 11.54
C ALA A 396 26.68 -4.24 12.95
N LEU A 397 25.59 -4.31 13.73
CA LEU A 397 25.61 -4.93 15.07
C LEU A 397 25.93 -6.42 14.98
N GLU A 398 25.40 -7.14 14.00
CA GLU A 398 25.73 -8.53 13.73
C GLU A 398 27.22 -8.72 13.40
N ARG A 399 27.82 -7.83 12.59
CA ARG A 399 29.26 -7.87 12.28
C ARG A 399 30.13 -7.64 13.51
N LEU A 400 29.72 -6.76 14.42
CA LEU A 400 30.42 -6.55 15.69
C LEU A 400 30.38 -7.80 16.58
N ASN A 401 29.28 -8.54 16.59
CA ASN A 401 29.07 -9.73 17.40
C ASN A 401 29.73 -11.00 16.81
N SER A 402 30.03 -11.02 15.50
CA SER A 402 30.42 -12.24 14.76
C SER A 402 31.90 -12.59 14.80
N SER A 403 32.67 -12.16 15.79
CA SER A 403 34.12 -12.47 15.91
C SER A 403 34.44 -13.95 16.17
N LYS A 404 33.48 -14.88 16.24
CA LYS A 404 33.71 -16.30 16.55
C LYS A 404 32.67 -17.28 15.96
N GLU A 405 32.45 -17.38 14.65
CA GLU A 405 31.71 -18.54 14.15
C GLU A 405 32.03 -18.90 12.69
N THR A 406 32.03 -20.21 12.38
CA THR A 406 32.24 -20.81 11.07
C THR A 406 31.27 -20.28 10.02
N SER A 407 31.78 -19.74 8.93
CA SER A 407 30.95 -19.19 7.84
C SER A 407 30.35 -20.32 6.98
N VAL A 408 29.02 -20.35 6.90
CA VAL A 408 28.29 -21.17 5.89
C VAL A 408 28.12 -20.30 4.64
N LYS A 409 28.47 -20.83 3.46
CA LYS A 409 28.22 -20.14 2.18
C LYS A 409 26.79 -20.43 1.75
N ALA A 410 25.93 -19.40 1.67
CA ALA A 410 24.59 -19.48 1.16
C ALA A 410 24.41 -18.58 -0.08
N LEU A 411 23.71 -19.08 -1.10
CA LEU A 411 23.27 -18.27 -2.23
C LEU A 411 21.87 -17.74 -1.91
N ILE A 412 21.74 -16.43 -1.83
CA ILE A 412 20.45 -15.78 -1.56
C ILE A 412 20.00 -15.10 -2.84
N VAL A 413 18.82 -15.48 -3.33
CA VAL A 413 18.15 -14.89 -4.50
C VAL A 413 16.94 -14.10 -4.02
N CYS A 414 16.89 -12.82 -4.34
CA CYS A 414 15.80 -11.93 -3.94
C CYS A 414 15.20 -11.26 -5.15
N SER A 415 13.87 -11.20 -5.21
CA SER A 415 13.11 -10.54 -6.27
C SER A 415 13.08 -9.02 -6.13
N THR A 416 13.48 -8.47 -4.97
CA THR A 416 13.43 -7.03 -4.66
C THR A 416 14.74 -6.28 -4.94
N GLY A 417 15.72 -6.94 -5.54
CA GLY A 417 16.97 -6.35 -6.01
C GLY A 417 18.18 -6.49 -5.07
N ILE A 418 19.32 -5.91 -5.49
CA ILE A 418 20.63 -6.12 -4.85
C ILE A 418 20.65 -5.64 -3.39
N GLY A 419 19.92 -4.58 -3.06
CA GLY A 419 19.86 -4.05 -1.69
C GLY A 419 19.34 -5.09 -0.70
N THR A 420 18.23 -5.72 -1.00
CA THR A 420 17.63 -6.75 -0.14
C THR A 420 18.44 -8.04 -0.13
N SER A 421 19.08 -8.42 -1.24
CA SER A 421 19.97 -9.58 -1.27
C SER A 421 21.25 -9.36 -0.46
N LEU A 422 21.78 -8.13 -0.42
CA LEU A 422 22.87 -7.76 0.48
C LEU A 422 22.45 -7.82 1.95
N LEU A 423 21.24 -7.37 2.28
CA LEU A 423 20.67 -7.48 3.61
C LEU A 423 20.49 -8.94 4.04
N LEU A 424 19.89 -9.77 3.19
CA LEU A 424 19.74 -11.19 3.46
C LEU A 424 21.09 -11.93 3.56
N LYS A 425 22.13 -11.48 2.89
CA LYS A 425 23.50 -12.00 3.03
C LYS A 425 24.10 -11.71 4.42
N TRP A 426 23.65 -10.63 5.07
CA TRP A 426 24.08 -10.24 6.42
C TRP A 426 23.16 -10.78 7.51
N PHE A 427 21.91 -11.10 7.20
CA PHE A 427 21.12 -11.96 8.08
C PHE A 427 21.83 -13.32 8.12
N LYS A 428 22.66 -13.55 9.13
CA LYS A 428 22.99 -14.92 9.52
C LYS A 428 21.66 -15.56 9.78
N LEU A 429 21.26 -16.40 8.84
CA LEU A 429 20.11 -17.25 9.01
C LEU A 429 20.20 -17.91 10.39
N ILE A 430 19.39 -17.47 11.33
CA ILE A 430 18.89 -18.32 12.40
C ILE A 430 17.89 -19.28 11.71
N ILE A 431 18.37 -20.07 10.79
CA ILE A 431 17.73 -21.33 10.50
C ILE A 431 18.26 -22.26 11.59
N SER A 432 17.59 -22.30 12.71
CA SER A 432 17.55 -23.52 13.50
C SER A 432 17.02 -24.57 12.52
N ILE A 433 17.90 -25.41 12.07
CA ILE A 433 17.57 -26.63 11.37
C ILE A 433 16.76 -27.45 12.41
N PHE A 434 15.45 -27.52 12.21
CA PHE A 434 14.63 -28.55 12.80
C PHE A 434 14.80 -29.82 11.97
#